data_d67c72223ea5e3b0b783398ea76da9f3
#
_entry.id   d67c72223ea5e3b0b783398ea76da9f3
#
_cell.length_a   1.000
_cell.length_b   1.000
_cell.length_c   1.000
_cell.angle_alpha   90.00
_cell.angle_beta   90.00
_cell.angle_gamma   90.00
#
_symmetry.space_group_name_H-M   'P 1'
#
loop_
_entity.id
_entity.type
_entity.pdbx_description
1 polymer ?
#
loop_
_entity_poly.entity_id
_entity_poly.type
_entity_poly.pdbx_seq_one_letter_code
_entity_poly.pdbx_strand_id
1 'polypeptide(L)'
;LDYDLIITGRQAIDGDTAQVGPQIAEHLGIPQVSYVEKMDVEGEDTLVVQRQFEDRHQIIEVKTPCLLTALAELADPRYMSVHGVFDAYREKEVKVWGLEDIKDTVNEGNIGLKGSPTRVKKSFTKQAKGAGTILNDLSDDEAVAAIVEKLQEKHII
;
A
#
# COMPACT_ATOMS: atom_id res chain seq x y z
N LEU A 1 -21.03 -13.24 -2.66
CA LEU A 1 -20.45 -12.58 -3.83
C LEU A 1 -19.54 -13.58 -4.53
N ASP A 2 -19.82 -13.85 -5.80
CA ASP A 2 -18.92 -14.60 -6.64
C ASP A 2 -17.82 -13.64 -7.13
N TYR A 3 -16.58 -13.97 -6.88
CA TYR A 3 -15.42 -13.18 -7.28
C TYR A 3 -14.24 -14.10 -7.62
N ASP A 4 -13.46 -13.70 -8.61
CA ASP A 4 -12.23 -14.40 -9.01
C ASP A 4 -10.99 -13.64 -8.50
N LEU A 5 -11.12 -12.33 -8.33
CA LEU A 5 -9.99 -11.48 -7.95
C LEU A 5 -10.42 -10.37 -6.99
N ILE A 6 -9.65 -10.21 -5.92
CA ILE A 6 -9.74 -9.07 -5.01
C ILE A 6 -8.47 -8.22 -5.20
N ILE A 7 -8.65 -6.95 -5.49
CA ILE A 7 -7.53 -5.99 -5.61
C ILE A 7 -7.64 -4.98 -4.48
N THR A 8 -6.56 -4.82 -3.73
CA THR A 8 -6.41 -3.78 -2.71
C THR A 8 -5.23 -2.88 -3.04
N GLY A 9 -5.17 -1.71 -2.42
CA GLY A 9 -3.95 -0.89 -2.46
C GLY A 9 -2.82 -1.54 -1.67
N ARG A 10 -1.61 -1.05 -1.89
CA ARG A 10 -0.39 -1.52 -1.22
C ARG A 10 -0.51 -1.42 0.30
N GLN A 11 -0.82 -0.25 0.81
CA GLN A 11 -0.85 0.05 2.25
C GLN A 11 -1.54 1.38 2.53
N ALA A 12 -2.03 1.56 3.76
CA ALA A 12 -2.50 2.85 4.24
C ALA A 12 -1.31 3.73 4.65
N ILE A 13 -1.36 5.01 4.31
CA ILE A 13 -0.25 5.96 4.53
C ILE A 13 -0.05 6.33 6.00
N ASP A 14 -1.08 6.20 6.81
CA ASP A 14 -1.07 6.52 8.24
C ASP A 14 -0.44 5.42 9.09
N GLY A 15 -0.76 4.15 8.81
CA GLY A 15 -0.26 3.00 9.56
C GLY A 15 1.01 2.37 8.98
N ASP A 16 1.22 2.48 7.68
CA ASP A 16 2.39 2.00 6.94
C ASP A 16 2.77 0.53 7.15
N THR A 17 1.79 -0.31 7.50
CA THR A 17 2.03 -1.72 7.87
C THR A 17 1.73 -2.72 6.76
N ALA A 18 1.05 -2.31 5.69
CA ALA A 18 0.68 -3.13 4.52
C ALA A 18 -0.07 -4.45 4.87
N GLN A 19 -0.88 -4.45 5.93
CA GLN A 19 -1.50 -5.67 6.45
C GLN A 19 -2.91 -5.94 5.96
N VAL A 20 -3.65 -4.93 5.52
CA VAL A 20 -5.10 -5.06 5.23
C VAL A 20 -5.37 -6.09 4.13
N GLY A 21 -4.68 -6.00 2.99
CA GLY A 21 -4.81 -6.97 1.90
C GLY A 21 -4.51 -8.40 2.35
N PRO A 22 -3.31 -8.69 2.89
CA PRO A 22 -2.97 -10.01 3.41
C PRO A 22 -3.93 -10.56 4.47
N GLN A 23 -4.43 -9.73 5.37
CA GLN A 23 -5.43 -10.16 6.37
C GLN A 23 -6.77 -10.53 5.76
N ILE A 24 -7.23 -9.79 4.74
CA ILE A 24 -8.44 -10.15 4.00
C ILE A 24 -8.27 -11.52 3.36
N ALA A 25 -7.15 -11.77 2.68
CA ALA A 25 -6.88 -13.05 2.04
C ALA A 25 -6.83 -14.21 3.04
N GLU A 26 -6.19 -14.02 4.20
CA GLU A 26 -6.12 -15.00 5.27
C GLU A 26 -7.52 -15.35 5.81
N HIS A 27 -8.35 -14.35 6.08
CA HIS A 27 -9.73 -14.57 6.55
C HIS A 27 -10.63 -15.26 5.52
N LEU A 28 -10.36 -15.06 4.23
CA LEU A 28 -11.09 -15.70 3.15
C LEU A 28 -10.52 -17.08 2.77
N GLY A 29 -9.31 -17.41 3.25
CA GLY A 29 -8.62 -18.66 2.92
C GLY A 29 -8.19 -18.75 1.45
N ILE A 30 -7.85 -17.59 0.84
CA ILE A 30 -7.41 -17.49 -0.56
C ILE A 30 -5.93 -17.09 -0.66
N PRO A 31 -5.24 -17.51 -1.75
CA PRO A 31 -3.87 -17.07 -1.98
C PRO A 31 -3.77 -15.56 -2.21
N GLN A 32 -2.62 -14.96 -1.87
CA GLN A 32 -2.39 -13.53 -2.09
C GLN A 32 -0.99 -13.27 -2.64
N VAL A 33 -0.86 -12.20 -3.45
CA VAL A 33 0.42 -11.65 -3.89
C VAL A 33 0.48 -10.16 -3.58
N SER A 34 1.50 -9.75 -2.82
CA SER A 34 1.70 -8.35 -2.46
C SER A 34 2.63 -7.64 -3.43
N TYR A 35 2.43 -6.30 -3.56
CA TYR A 35 3.30 -5.39 -4.32
C TYR A 35 3.34 -5.70 -5.82
N VAL A 36 2.16 -5.95 -6.39
CA VAL A 36 2.01 -6.29 -7.81
C VAL A 36 2.13 -5.03 -8.67
N GLU A 37 3.04 -5.06 -9.64
CA GLU A 37 3.30 -3.99 -10.60
C GLU A 37 2.93 -4.36 -12.05
N LYS A 38 2.77 -5.68 -12.34
CA LYS A 38 2.25 -6.17 -13.63
C LYS A 38 1.41 -7.41 -13.41
N MET A 39 0.42 -7.59 -14.28
CA MET A 39 -0.48 -8.73 -14.24
C MET A 39 -0.91 -9.11 -15.65
N ASP A 40 -0.79 -10.39 -15.95
CA ASP A 40 -1.28 -11.02 -17.17
C ASP A 40 -2.21 -12.17 -16.81
N VAL A 41 -3.24 -12.37 -17.62
CA VAL A 41 -4.19 -13.49 -17.47
C VAL A 41 -3.73 -14.65 -18.34
N GLU A 42 -3.53 -15.82 -17.76
CA GLU A 42 -3.11 -17.02 -18.46
C GLU A 42 -4.15 -18.15 -18.27
N GLY A 43 -4.90 -18.41 -19.33
CA GLY A 43 -6.00 -19.38 -19.27
C GLY A 43 -7.26 -18.85 -18.56
N GLU A 44 -8.03 -19.74 -17.94
CA GLU A 44 -9.33 -19.38 -17.33
C GLU A 44 -9.22 -19.02 -15.83
N ASP A 45 -8.24 -19.57 -15.13
CA ASP A 45 -8.15 -19.50 -13.67
C ASP A 45 -6.74 -19.12 -13.15
N THR A 46 -5.85 -18.63 -14.01
CA THR A 46 -4.46 -18.40 -13.68
C THR A 46 -4.05 -16.97 -14.00
N LEU A 47 -3.38 -16.33 -13.06
CA LEU A 47 -2.73 -15.03 -13.26
C LEU A 47 -1.22 -15.21 -13.14
N VAL A 48 -0.49 -14.56 -14.05
CA VAL A 48 0.95 -14.39 -13.95
C VAL A 48 1.22 -12.96 -13.53
N VAL A 49 1.79 -12.76 -12.36
CA VAL A 49 1.99 -11.44 -11.78
C VAL A 49 3.47 -11.19 -11.51
N GLN A 50 3.90 -9.96 -11.77
CA GLN A 50 5.21 -9.47 -11.38
C GLN A 50 5.06 -8.64 -10.12
N ARG A 51 5.76 -9.04 -9.06
CA ARG A 51 5.82 -8.28 -7.81
C ARG A 51 7.19 -7.65 -7.61
N GLN A 52 7.19 -6.48 -6.98
CA GLN A 52 8.38 -5.71 -6.69
C GLN A 52 8.96 -6.05 -5.32
N PHE A 53 10.28 -6.20 -5.26
CA PHE A 53 11.08 -6.17 -4.05
C PHE A 53 12.08 -5.01 -4.11
N GLU A 54 12.82 -4.78 -3.03
CA GLU A 54 13.80 -3.70 -2.96
C GLU A 54 14.92 -3.83 -4.03
N ASP A 55 15.38 -5.06 -4.29
CA ASP A 55 16.53 -5.36 -5.14
C ASP A 55 16.21 -6.22 -6.38
N ARG A 56 14.95 -6.68 -6.52
CA ARG A 56 14.55 -7.63 -7.56
C ARG A 56 13.06 -7.63 -7.82
N HIS A 57 12.68 -8.25 -8.94
CA HIS A 57 11.29 -8.60 -9.23
C HIS A 57 11.11 -10.11 -9.12
N GLN A 58 9.91 -10.54 -8.76
CA GLN A 58 9.50 -11.93 -8.79
C GLN A 58 8.31 -12.11 -9.71
N ILE A 59 8.38 -13.12 -10.58
CA ILE A 59 7.24 -13.57 -11.36
C ILE A 59 6.59 -14.74 -10.63
N ILE A 60 5.29 -14.61 -10.39
CA ILE A 60 4.51 -15.57 -9.62
C ILE A 60 3.29 -15.97 -10.44
N GLU A 61 3.06 -17.25 -10.58
CA GLU A 61 1.80 -17.80 -11.05
C GLU A 61 0.89 -18.03 -9.84
N VAL A 62 -0.34 -17.52 -9.91
CA VAL A 62 -1.34 -17.66 -8.85
C VAL A 62 -2.68 -18.05 -9.44
N LYS A 63 -3.38 -18.98 -8.77
CA LYS A 63 -4.73 -19.41 -9.13
C LYS A 63 -5.79 -18.50 -8.53
N THR A 64 -6.86 -18.29 -9.30
CA THR A 64 -8.06 -17.63 -8.80
C THR A 64 -8.94 -18.62 -8.01
N PRO A 65 -9.78 -18.18 -7.05
CA PRO A 65 -9.82 -16.80 -6.55
C PRO A 65 -8.58 -16.42 -5.74
N CYS A 66 -8.08 -15.20 -5.93
CA CYS A 66 -6.91 -14.71 -5.20
C CYS A 66 -7.03 -13.21 -4.84
N LEU A 67 -6.11 -12.73 -3.99
CA LEU A 67 -6.01 -11.33 -3.64
C LEU A 67 -4.66 -10.76 -4.08
N LEU A 68 -4.67 -9.58 -4.69
CA LEU A 68 -3.47 -8.84 -5.08
C LEU A 68 -3.44 -7.49 -4.36
N THR A 69 -2.27 -7.10 -3.86
CA THR A 69 -2.06 -5.71 -3.44
C THR A 69 -1.30 -4.96 -4.54
N ALA A 70 -1.93 -3.91 -5.08
CA ALA A 70 -1.48 -3.21 -6.27
C ALA A 70 -0.53 -2.07 -5.94
N LEU A 71 0.51 -1.92 -6.77
CA LEU A 71 1.35 -0.74 -6.84
C LEU A 71 0.82 0.24 -7.90
N ALA A 72 1.29 1.48 -7.87
CA ALA A 72 0.91 2.50 -8.84
C ALA A 72 1.32 2.12 -10.27
N GLU A 73 2.40 1.36 -10.41
CA GLU A 73 2.96 0.88 -11.68
C GLU A 73 2.07 -0.14 -12.39
N LEU A 74 1.07 -0.72 -11.70
CA LEU A 74 0.19 -1.73 -12.28
C LEU A 74 -0.63 -1.19 -13.44
N ALA A 75 -1.14 0.03 -13.34
CA ALA A 75 -1.89 0.68 -14.42
C ALA A 75 -2.00 2.19 -14.23
N ASP A 76 -2.00 2.92 -15.33
CA ASP A 76 -2.32 4.34 -15.31
C ASP A 76 -3.81 4.56 -15.08
N PRO A 77 -4.22 5.44 -14.14
CA PRO A 77 -5.62 5.76 -13.90
C PRO A 77 -6.27 6.40 -15.14
N ARG A 78 -7.44 5.91 -15.50
CA ARG A 78 -8.24 6.53 -16.58
C ARG A 78 -8.88 7.81 -16.08
N TYR A 79 -8.85 8.85 -16.90
CA TYR A 79 -9.55 10.10 -16.61
C TYR A 79 -11.07 9.93 -16.66
N MET A 80 -11.76 10.73 -15.85
CA MET A 80 -13.22 10.78 -15.84
C MET A 80 -13.76 11.30 -17.18
N SER A 81 -14.76 10.61 -17.74
CA SER A 81 -15.51 11.14 -18.87
C SER A 81 -16.63 12.06 -18.40
N VAL A 82 -17.02 13.05 -19.24
CA VAL A 82 -18.13 13.95 -18.92
C VAL A 82 -19.42 13.16 -18.64
N HIS A 83 -19.74 12.17 -19.46
CA HIS A 83 -20.89 11.30 -19.28
C HIS A 83 -20.82 10.56 -17.93
N GLY A 84 -19.67 9.95 -17.60
CA GLY A 84 -19.49 9.22 -16.33
C GLY A 84 -19.64 10.12 -15.10
N VAL A 85 -19.23 11.40 -15.18
CA VAL A 85 -19.45 12.35 -14.09
C VAL A 85 -20.95 12.65 -13.91
N PHE A 86 -21.70 12.86 -15.01
CA PHE A 86 -23.14 13.06 -14.92
C PHE A 86 -23.87 11.83 -14.36
N ASP A 87 -23.52 10.64 -14.81
CA ASP A 87 -24.12 9.39 -14.33
C ASP A 87 -23.83 9.19 -12.82
N ALA A 88 -22.62 9.49 -12.39
CA ALA A 88 -22.25 9.39 -10.98
C ALA A 88 -23.13 10.24 -10.06
N TYR A 89 -23.54 11.43 -10.54
CA TYR A 89 -24.38 12.35 -9.78
C TYR A 89 -25.88 12.08 -9.90
N ARG A 90 -26.35 11.50 -11.01
CA ARG A 90 -27.78 11.39 -11.32
C ARG A 90 -28.33 9.98 -11.14
N GLU A 91 -27.53 8.97 -11.44
CA GLU A 91 -27.99 7.59 -11.57
C GLU A 91 -27.28 6.61 -10.64
N LYS A 92 -26.09 6.96 -10.12
CA LYS A 92 -25.32 6.10 -9.23
C LYS A 92 -25.55 6.47 -7.78
N GLU A 93 -25.72 5.45 -6.96
CA GLU A 93 -25.84 5.59 -5.52
C GLU A 93 -24.65 4.91 -4.83
N VAL A 94 -24.05 5.59 -3.86
CA VAL A 94 -23.03 5.01 -2.97
C VAL A 94 -23.74 4.39 -1.78
N LYS A 95 -23.69 3.07 -1.65
CA LYS A 95 -24.21 2.37 -0.47
C LYS A 95 -23.30 2.66 0.73
N VAL A 96 -23.86 3.25 1.78
CA VAL A 96 -23.15 3.53 3.02
C VAL A 96 -23.61 2.50 4.07
N TRP A 97 -22.68 1.69 4.55
CA TRP A 97 -22.92 0.74 5.61
C TRP A 97 -22.40 1.27 6.95
N GLY A 98 -23.21 1.15 7.98
CA GLY A 98 -22.83 1.43 9.36
C GLY A 98 -22.70 0.14 10.18
N LEU A 99 -22.47 0.28 11.47
CA LEU A 99 -22.38 -0.87 12.38
C LEU A 99 -23.65 -1.71 12.40
N GLU A 100 -24.82 -1.10 12.29
CA GLU A 100 -26.10 -1.80 12.30
C GLU A 100 -26.27 -2.73 11.11
N ASP A 101 -25.68 -2.39 9.94
CA ASP A 101 -25.76 -3.21 8.71
C ASP A 101 -24.91 -4.48 8.78
N ILE A 102 -23.90 -4.51 9.66
CA ILE A 102 -22.95 -5.63 9.80
C ILE A 102 -23.00 -6.27 11.20
N LYS A 103 -23.90 -5.83 12.06
CA LYS A 103 -23.99 -6.21 13.47
C LYS A 103 -24.05 -7.73 13.69
N ASP A 104 -24.77 -8.43 12.85
CA ASP A 104 -24.91 -9.89 12.96
C ASP A 104 -23.65 -10.67 12.56
N THR A 105 -22.69 -10.00 11.91
CA THR A 105 -21.47 -10.62 11.42
C THR A 105 -20.22 -10.26 12.22
N VAL A 106 -20.31 -9.28 13.12
CA VAL A 106 -19.17 -8.78 13.91
C VAL A 106 -19.42 -8.92 15.42
N ASN A 107 -18.35 -9.18 16.15
CA ASN A 107 -18.38 -9.09 17.61
C ASN A 107 -18.00 -7.67 18.02
N GLU A 108 -18.93 -6.93 18.60
CA GLU A 108 -18.73 -5.54 19.03
C GLU A 108 -17.55 -5.36 20.01
N GLY A 109 -17.19 -6.40 20.76
CA GLY A 109 -16.03 -6.39 21.65
C GLY A 109 -14.68 -6.37 20.92
N ASN A 110 -14.67 -6.75 19.64
CA ASN A 110 -13.47 -6.86 18.82
C ASN A 110 -13.27 -5.67 17.87
N ILE A 111 -14.10 -4.64 17.97
CA ILE A 111 -14.01 -3.45 17.11
C ILE A 111 -13.63 -2.19 17.89
N GLY A 112 -13.15 -1.19 17.13
CA GLY A 112 -12.75 0.10 17.66
C GLY A 112 -11.54 0.03 18.59
N LEU A 113 -11.35 1.05 19.41
CA LEU A 113 -10.20 1.19 20.31
C LEU A 113 -10.11 0.09 21.38
N LYS A 114 -11.23 -0.50 21.74
CA LYS A 114 -11.27 -1.58 22.76
C LYS A 114 -10.85 -2.92 22.17
N GLY A 115 -11.25 -3.18 20.93
CA GLY A 115 -10.94 -4.43 20.22
C GLY A 115 -9.60 -4.43 19.53
N SER A 116 -8.99 -3.28 19.29
CA SER A 116 -7.68 -3.20 18.63
C SER A 116 -6.55 -3.70 19.53
N PRO A 117 -5.71 -4.63 19.08
CA PRO A 117 -4.50 -5.02 19.77
C PRO A 117 -3.42 -3.93 19.75
N THR A 118 -3.55 -2.96 18.84
CA THR A 118 -2.61 -1.85 18.68
C THR A 118 -3.15 -0.59 19.36
N ARG A 119 -2.29 0.08 20.14
CA ARG A 119 -2.62 1.34 20.79
C ARG A 119 -1.56 2.39 20.51
N VAL A 120 -1.99 3.62 20.20
CA VAL A 120 -1.08 4.76 20.09
C VAL A 120 -0.52 5.05 21.48
N LYS A 121 0.79 4.86 21.66
CA LYS A 121 1.49 5.12 22.93
C LYS A 121 1.81 6.61 23.09
N LYS A 122 2.22 7.26 22.00
CA LYS A 122 2.62 8.66 21.97
C LYS A 122 2.51 9.20 20.56
N SER A 123 1.98 10.41 20.42
CA SER A 123 2.02 11.19 19.19
C SER A 123 2.87 12.44 19.41
N PHE A 124 3.60 12.85 18.41
CA PHE A 124 4.43 14.05 18.44
C PHE A 124 4.57 14.61 17.03
N THR A 125 4.74 15.92 16.95
CA THR A 125 5.07 16.57 15.68
C THR A 125 6.54 16.38 15.38
N LYS A 126 6.84 16.14 14.09
CA LYS A 126 8.21 16.05 13.62
C LYS A 126 8.91 17.40 13.89
N GLN A 127 10.04 17.37 14.57
CA GLN A 127 10.83 18.58 14.76
C GLN A 127 11.36 19.07 13.40
N ALA A 128 11.37 20.39 13.23
CA ALA A 128 12.01 20.98 12.07
C ALA A 128 13.49 20.56 12.02
N LYS A 129 13.97 20.20 10.84
CA LYS A 129 15.39 19.94 10.66
C LYS A 129 16.16 21.23 10.98
N GLY A 130 17.23 21.11 11.74
CA GLY A 130 18.15 22.22 12.00
C GLY A 130 18.77 22.73 10.70
N ALA A 131 19.48 23.85 10.79
CA ALA A 131 20.29 24.36 9.69
C ALA A 131 21.27 23.27 9.25
N GLY A 132 21.36 23.05 7.94
CA GLY A 132 22.38 22.14 7.38
C GLY A 132 23.80 22.68 7.59
N THR A 133 24.77 21.83 7.34
CA THR A 133 26.18 22.27 7.28
C THR A 133 26.46 22.79 5.87
N ILE A 134 26.94 24.03 5.78
CA ILE A 134 27.38 24.63 4.52
C ILE A 134 28.88 24.49 4.48
N LEU A 135 29.40 23.88 3.44
CA LEU A 135 30.83 23.72 3.19
C LEU A 135 31.29 24.90 2.31
N ASN A 136 31.81 25.97 2.95
CA ASN A 136 32.36 27.12 2.25
C ASN A 136 33.87 27.05 2.30
N ASP A 137 34.51 27.65 1.32
CA ASP A 137 35.96 27.84 1.27
C ASP A 137 36.82 26.55 1.25
N LEU A 138 36.23 25.43 0.82
CA LEU A 138 36.92 24.17 0.58
C LEU A 138 37.26 24.01 -0.91
N SER A 139 38.38 23.37 -1.19
CA SER A 139 38.63 22.85 -2.54
C SER A 139 37.65 21.71 -2.88
N ASP A 140 37.50 21.38 -4.15
CA ASP A 140 36.61 20.31 -4.60
C ASP A 140 36.96 18.98 -3.94
N ASP A 141 38.23 18.66 -3.81
CA ASP A 141 38.69 17.41 -3.16
C ASP A 141 38.38 17.38 -1.66
N GLU A 142 38.54 18.49 -0.96
CA GLU A 142 38.20 18.61 0.46
C GLU A 142 36.69 18.53 0.69
N ALA A 143 35.89 19.12 -0.19
CA ALA A 143 34.43 19.04 -0.12
C ALA A 143 33.95 17.60 -0.34
N VAL A 144 34.50 16.89 -1.33
CA VAL A 144 34.20 15.47 -1.58
C VAL A 144 34.60 14.63 -0.38
N ALA A 145 35.78 14.81 0.18
CA ALA A 145 36.23 14.06 1.36
C ALA A 145 35.29 14.26 2.56
N ALA A 146 34.88 15.51 2.84
CA ALA A 146 33.97 15.82 3.93
C ALA A 146 32.57 15.18 3.73
N ILE A 147 32.06 15.10 2.48
CA ILE A 147 30.80 14.43 2.18
C ILE A 147 30.91 12.91 2.39
N VAL A 148 31.99 12.32 1.88
CA VAL A 148 32.24 10.86 2.02
C VAL A 148 32.35 10.49 3.50
N GLU A 149 33.09 11.26 4.30
CA GLU A 149 33.20 11.05 5.75
C GLU A 149 31.83 11.08 6.43
N LYS A 150 30.96 12.05 6.08
CA LYS A 150 29.60 12.13 6.62
C LYS A 150 28.69 10.95 6.21
N LEU A 151 28.86 10.42 5.02
CA LEU A 151 28.13 9.23 4.56
C LEU A 151 28.61 7.98 5.30
N GLN A 152 29.92 7.87 5.55
CA GLN A 152 30.49 6.76 6.33
C GLN A 152 30.06 6.83 7.81
N GLU A 153 30.09 8.00 8.46
CA GLU A 153 29.57 8.19 9.82
C GLU A 153 28.11 7.71 9.97
N LYS A 154 27.33 7.84 8.90
CA LYS A 154 25.91 7.43 8.86
C LYS A 154 25.70 6.01 8.37
N HIS A 155 26.75 5.27 8.09
CA HIS A 155 26.69 3.92 7.54
C HIS A 155 25.88 3.80 6.24
N ILE A 156 25.97 4.82 5.37
CA ILE A 156 25.30 4.82 4.08
C ILE A 156 26.20 4.19 3.00
N ILE A 157 27.51 4.38 3.15
CA ILE A 157 28.56 3.80 2.31
C ILE A 157 29.66 3.19 3.17
#